data_5d3eaad5b05ac4c7ee3d08ac1f737a68
#
_entry.id   5d3eaad5b05ac4c7ee3d08ac1f737a68
#
_cell.length_a   1.000
_cell.length_b   1.000
_cell.length_c   1.000
_cell.angle_alpha   90.00
_cell.angle_beta   90.00
_cell.angle_gamma   90.00
#
_symmetry.space_group_name_H-M   'P 1'
#
loop_
_entity.id
_entity.type
_entity.pdbx_description
1 polymer ?
#
loop_
_entity_poly.entity_id
_entity_poly.type
_entity_poly.pdbx_seq_one_letter_code
_entity_poly.pdbx_strand_id
1 'polypeptide(L)'
;FFARSATQWEGQISQPLDADLTAVAGLSTTGLVTRTAAGTMATRQIVSADGSVTITNPAGVAGDVDLSVSGRKLLATKTASASATLDFTEFNNAVYRRYEFELENLLPATDGAQLRLLTSTNGGSSYDNTAADYAFARTQKILAAAEDDAGGSAGSATIALVSNVGNAAGEQGVTGIIKIWSPGSAVRATFRWELHTFDAAAGGINLVSGTGARLANQDTDAVRFLMDAGNITSGTIRMFGII
;
A
#
# COMPACT_ATOMS: atom_id res chain seq x y z
N PHE A 1 34.44 -47.06 59.25
CA PHE A 1 33.92 -45.74 58.87
C PHE A 1 35.12 -44.83 58.62
N PHE A 2 35.47 -44.59 57.38
CA PHE A 2 36.41 -43.54 57.00
C PHE A 2 35.68 -42.25 56.88
N ALA A 3 35.88 -41.28 57.77
CA ALA A 3 35.42 -39.91 57.63
C ALA A 3 36.21 -39.29 56.47
N ARG A 4 35.54 -38.99 55.35
CA ARG A 4 36.07 -38.16 54.26
C ARG A 4 36.19 -36.74 54.78
N SER A 5 37.41 -36.23 54.80
CA SER A 5 37.71 -34.84 55.13
C SER A 5 36.95 -33.89 54.20
N ALA A 6 36.36 -32.85 54.75
CA ALA A 6 35.62 -31.80 54.01
C ALA A 6 36.50 -31.05 52.99
N THR A 7 37.81 -31.27 52.98
CA THR A 7 38.79 -30.64 52.09
C THR A 7 38.96 -31.34 50.72
N GLN A 8 38.26 -32.45 50.47
CA GLN A 8 38.36 -33.17 49.18
C GLN A 8 37.46 -32.66 48.08
N TRP A 9 36.69 -31.64 48.34
CA TRP A 9 35.84 -31.09 47.35
C TRP A 9 36.29 -29.74 46.75
N GLU A 10 37.38 -29.16 47.21
CA GLU A 10 37.95 -27.90 46.74
C GLU A 10 38.82 -28.02 45.49
N GLY A 11 38.99 -29.21 44.96
CA GLY A 11 39.89 -29.48 43.84
C GLY A 11 39.27 -29.66 42.48
N GLN A 12 37.96 -29.51 42.36
CA GLN A 12 37.29 -29.82 41.11
C GLN A 12 36.26 -28.77 40.69
N ILE A 13 36.62 -27.68 40.26
CA ILE A 13 35.98 -26.92 39.21
C ILE A 13 36.69 -25.55 39.09
N SER A 14 37.87 -25.57 38.56
CA SER A 14 38.33 -24.39 37.82
C SER A 14 38.67 -24.81 36.40
N GLN A 15 37.69 -25.29 35.65
CA GLN A 15 37.83 -25.09 34.23
C GLN A 15 37.80 -23.57 34.03
N PRO A 16 38.83 -22.99 33.39
CA PRO A 16 38.76 -21.56 33.02
C PRO A 16 37.50 -21.37 32.26
N LEU A 17 36.65 -20.43 32.67
CA LEU A 17 35.52 -20.02 31.84
C LEU A 17 36.06 -19.71 30.45
N ASP A 18 35.34 -20.18 29.42
CA ASP A 18 35.63 -19.80 28.05
C ASP A 18 35.76 -18.26 27.97
N ALA A 19 36.76 -17.79 27.23
CA ALA A 19 37.06 -16.36 27.14
C ALA A 19 35.83 -15.54 26.61
N ASP A 20 35.04 -16.15 25.72
CA ASP A 20 33.84 -15.53 25.20
C ASP A 20 32.75 -15.42 26.29
N LEU A 21 32.60 -16.44 27.15
CA LEU A 21 31.64 -16.39 28.25
C LEU A 21 32.06 -15.38 29.34
N THR A 22 33.35 -15.25 29.60
CA THR A 22 33.90 -14.22 30.49
C THR A 22 33.67 -12.82 29.93
N ALA A 23 33.83 -12.64 28.60
CA ALA A 23 33.58 -11.38 27.93
C ALA A 23 32.10 -10.99 27.97
N VAL A 24 31.15 -11.93 27.79
CA VAL A 24 29.72 -11.69 27.95
C VAL A 24 29.37 -11.26 29.37
N ALA A 25 29.96 -11.96 30.39
CA ALA A 25 29.72 -11.60 31.80
C ALA A 25 30.28 -10.21 32.17
N GLY A 26 31.29 -9.72 31.45
CA GLY A 26 31.86 -8.39 31.61
C GLY A 26 31.13 -7.25 30.90
N LEU A 27 30.04 -7.52 30.13
CA LEU A 27 29.30 -6.48 29.46
C LEU A 27 28.55 -5.60 30.48
N SER A 28 28.87 -4.32 30.50
CA SER A 28 28.26 -3.33 31.40
C SER A 28 27.13 -2.53 30.74
N THR A 29 26.96 -2.68 29.42
CA THR A 29 25.93 -1.99 28.63
C THR A 29 24.91 -2.98 28.08
N THR A 30 23.67 -2.55 27.95
CA THR A 30 22.58 -3.34 27.36
C THR A 30 22.55 -3.18 25.85
N GLY A 31 22.11 -4.19 25.12
CA GLY A 31 21.99 -4.16 23.66
C GLY A 31 22.20 -5.54 23.02
N LEU A 32 22.21 -5.56 21.70
CA LEU A 32 22.49 -6.76 20.92
C LEU A 32 23.95 -7.17 21.11
N VAL A 33 24.19 -8.35 21.63
CA VAL A 33 25.55 -8.84 21.86
C VAL A 33 26.15 -9.34 20.56
N THR A 34 27.35 -8.83 20.23
CA THR A 34 28.12 -9.24 19.05
C THR A 34 29.52 -9.67 19.45
N ARG A 35 30.01 -10.76 18.85
CA ARG A 35 31.40 -11.19 19.00
C ARG A 35 32.26 -10.37 18.03
N THR A 36 33.17 -9.57 18.54
CA THR A 36 34.06 -8.71 17.76
C THR A 36 35.44 -9.34 17.53
N ALA A 37 35.88 -10.21 18.43
CA ALA A 37 37.10 -11.03 18.32
C ALA A 37 36.99 -12.21 19.27
N ALA A 38 37.96 -13.13 19.25
CA ALA A 38 38.09 -14.21 20.24
C ALA A 38 38.23 -13.60 21.65
N GLY A 39 37.37 -13.98 22.59
CA GLY A 39 37.35 -13.45 23.94
C GLY A 39 36.94 -11.97 24.04
N THR A 40 36.31 -11.41 23.00
CA THR A 40 35.86 -10.00 22.99
C THR A 40 34.42 -9.89 22.51
N MET A 41 33.55 -9.42 23.40
CA MET A 41 32.15 -9.13 23.10
C MET A 41 31.87 -7.64 23.22
N ALA A 42 30.93 -7.15 22.45
CA ALA A 42 30.45 -5.77 22.54
C ALA A 42 28.94 -5.73 22.31
N THR A 43 28.28 -4.73 22.90
CA THR A 43 26.90 -4.43 22.58
C THR A 43 26.84 -3.53 21.35
N ARG A 44 25.86 -3.78 20.49
CA ARG A 44 25.62 -3.03 19.26
C ARG A 44 24.15 -2.65 19.17
N GLN A 45 23.88 -1.70 18.29
CA GLN A 45 22.53 -1.32 17.86
C GLN A 45 22.39 -1.59 16.37
N ILE A 46 21.17 -1.85 15.91
CA ILE A 46 20.86 -1.83 14.49
C ILE A 46 20.71 -0.36 14.09
N VAL A 47 21.37 0.06 13.03
CA VAL A 47 21.32 1.44 12.53
C VAL A 47 20.94 1.48 11.07
N SER A 48 20.22 2.54 10.66
CA SER A 48 19.98 2.88 9.27
C SER A 48 20.77 4.16 8.98
N ALA A 49 21.85 4.03 8.22
CA ALA A 49 22.78 5.13 7.99
C ALA A 49 22.18 6.25 7.15
N ASP A 50 21.26 5.94 6.26
CA ASP A 50 20.56 6.85 5.35
C ASP A 50 19.14 7.23 5.81
N GLY A 51 18.68 6.67 6.94
CA GLY A 51 17.34 6.89 7.46
C GLY A 51 16.22 6.24 6.63
N SER A 52 16.53 5.38 5.67
CA SER A 52 15.54 4.69 4.83
C SER A 52 14.68 3.70 5.60
N VAL A 53 15.19 3.22 6.74
CA VAL A 53 14.49 2.33 7.66
C VAL A 53 14.35 3.04 9.01
N THR A 54 13.13 3.16 9.51
CA THR A 54 12.88 3.55 10.89
C THR A 54 13.09 2.35 11.79
N ILE A 55 13.95 2.48 12.79
CA ILE A 55 14.27 1.41 13.74
C ILE A 55 13.79 1.84 15.12
N THR A 56 12.81 1.13 15.64
CA THR A 56 12.33 1.31 17.01
C THR A 56 13.04 0.32 17.91
N ASN A 57 13.47 0.76 19.09
CA ASN A 57 14.23 -0.04 20.05
C ASN A 57 15.48 -0.70 19.44
N PRO A 58 16.42 0.06 18.84
CA PRO A 58 17.52 -0.45 18.04
C PRO A 58 18.49 -1.34 18.82
N ALA A 59 18.49 -1.26 20.13
CA ALA A 59 19.32 -2.09 21.03
C ALA A 59 18.57 -3.33 21.57
N GLY A 60 17.27 -3.47 21.31
CA GLY A 60 16.44 -4.57 21.81
C GLY A 60 16.21 -4.55 23.33
N VAL A 61 16.41 -3.41 24.00
CA VAL A 61 16.39 -3.33 25.47
C VAL A 61 14.98 -3.26 26.05
N ALA A 62 14.06 -2.58 25.34
CA ALA A 62 12.68 -2.35 25.78
C ALA A 62 11.67 -3.28 25.07
N GLY A 63 12.12 -4.42 24.56
CA GLY A 63 11.32 -5.37 23.78
C GLY A 63 11.99 -5.70 22.45
N ASP A 64 11.23 -6.14 21.47
CA ASP A 64 11.75 -6.50 20.16
C ASP A 64 12.28 -5.28 19.39
N VAL A 65 13.26 -5.51 18.54
CA VAL A 65 13.69 -4.51 17.55
C VAL A 65 12.69 -4.51 16.41
N ASP A 66 11.97 -3.40 16.24
CA ASP A 66 11.02 -3.22 15.13
C ASP A 66 11.65 -2.38 14.01
N LEU A 67 11.60 -2.92 12.79
CA LEU A 67 12.10 -2.28 11.59
C LEU A 67 10.93 -1.95 10.67
N SER A 68 10.71 -0.67 10.41
CA SER A 68 9.70 -0.19 9.49
C SER A 68 10.32 0.65 8.38
N VAL A 69 9.89 0.40 7.15
CA VAL A 69 10.30 1.20 6.00
C VAL A 69 9.32 2.36 5.85
N SER A 70 9.83 3.59 5.92
CA SER A 70 9.03 4.77 5.59
C SER A 70 8.82 4.84 4.07
N GLY A 71 7.59 5.10 3.64
CA GLY A 71 7.28 5.26 2.22
C GLY A 71 6.01 4.51 1.80
N ARG A 72 6.12 3.69 0.79
CA ARG A 72 5.03 3.01 0.12
C ARG A 72 4.92 1.55 0.59
N LYS A 73 3.82 1.19 1.27
CA LYS A 73 3.55 -0.17 1.75
C LYS A 73 2.40 -0.80 0.96
N LEU A 74 2.61 -1.97 0.40
CA LEU A 74 1.54 -2.76 -0.22
C LEU A 74 0.55 -3.20 0.87
N LEU A 75 -0.73 -2.86 0.69
CA LEU A 75 -1.82 -3.20 1.61
C LEU A 75 -2.68 -4.34 1.07
N ALA A 76 -3.01 -4.29 -0.23
CA ALA A 76 -3.84 -5.30 -0.86
C ALA A 76 -3.49 -5.48 -2.35
N THR A 77 -3.77 -6.67 -2.86
CA THR A 77 -3.78 -6.98 -4.29
C THR A 77 -5.08 -7.68 -4.63
N LYS A 78 -5.82 -7.18 -5.62
CA LYS A 78 -7.07 -7.79 -6.08
C LYS A 78 -7.02 -8.00 -7.59
N THR A 79 -7.26 -9.24 -7.99
CA THR A 79 -7.27 -9.65 -9.41
C THR A 79 -8.70 -9.94 -9.84
N ALA A 80 -9.11 -9.34 -10.93
CA ALA A 80 -10.42 -9.58 -11.51
C ALA A 80 -10.48 -10.95 -12.22
N SER A 81 -11.62 -11.61 -12.08
CA SER A 81 -11.99 -12.82 -12.80
C SER A 81 -13.48 -12.74 -13.10
N ALA A 82 -13.84 -12.03 -14.16
CA ALA A 82 -15.22 -11.68 -14.49
C ALA A 82 -15.96 -11.02 -13.29
N SER A 83 -15.27 -10.12 -12.60
CA SER A 83 -15.71 -9.52 -11.34
C SER A 83 -16.61 -8.30 -11.61
N ALA A 84 -17.77 -8.24 -10.95
CA ALA A 84 -18.65 -7.08 -11.05
C ALA A 84 -17.99 -5.82 -10.44
N THR A 85 -17.23 -6.01 -9.36
CA THR A 85 -16.49 -4.93 -8.66
C THR A 85 -15.16 -5.45 -8.12
N LEU A 86 -14.23 -4.53 -7.87
CA LEU A 86 -13.04 -4.74 -7.05
C LEU A 86 -13.08 -3.75 -5.88
N ASP A 87 -13.28 -4.27 -4.67
CA ASP A 87 -13.50 -3.49 -3.46
C ASP A 87 -12.26 -3.51 -2.58
N PHE A 88 -11.78 -2.36 -2.14
CA PHE A 88 -10.65 -2.19 -1.23
C PHE A 88 -11.14 -1.59 0.08
N THR A 89 -10.97 -2.32 1.16
CA THR A 89 -11.39 -1.98 2.52
C THR A 89 -10.20 -1.89 3.50
N GLU A 90 -9.00 -2.03 2.99
CA GLU A 90 -7.76 -2.09 3.77
C GLU A 90 -7.23 -0.68 4.14
N PHE A 91 -8.14 0.27 4.36
CA PHE A 91 -7.79 1.63 4.78
C PHE A 91 -7.43 1.67 6.28
N ASN A 92 -6.39 2.39 6.61
CA ASN A 92 -6.02 2.75 7.98
C ASN A 92 -5.58 4.22 8.01
N ASN A 93 -6.56 5.12 8.12
CA ASN A 93 -6.36 6.57 8.06
C ASN A 93 -5.62 7.13 9.28
N ALA A 94 -5.43 6.33 10.34
CA ALA A 94 -4.59 6.68 11.48
C ALA A 94 -3.08 6.55 11.14
N VAL A 95 -2.73 5.68 10.18
CA VAL A 95 -1.35 5.40 9.78
C VAL A 95 -1.00 6.08 8.47
N TYR A 96 -1.88 5.94 7.46
CA TYR A 96 -1.61 6.42 6.10
C TYR A 96 -2.40 7.69 5.80
N ARG A 97 -1.71 8.70 5.32
CA ARG A 97 -2.32 9.98 4.92
C ARG A 97 -2.71 10.04 3.47
N ARG A 98 -2.19 9.11 2.67
CA ARG A 98 -2.42 9.00 1.23
C ARG A 98 -2.45 7.54 0.83
N TYR A 99 -3.28 7.21 -0.16
CA TYR A 99 -3.29 5.90 -0.79
C TYR A 99 -3.00 6.02 -2.28
N GLU A 100 -2.40 4.97 -2.82
CA GLU A 100 -2.10 4.85 -4.23
C GLU A 100 -2.56 3.50 -4.75
N PHE A 101 -3.25 3.51 -5.88
CA PHE A 101 -3.71 2.32 -6.57
C PHE A 101 -2.97 2.20 -7.90
N GLU A 102 -2.27 1.10 -8.10
CA GLU A 102 -1.72 0.70 -9.39
C GLU A 102 -2.70 -0.23 -10.08
N LEU A 103 -3.13 0.17 -11.25
CA LEU A 103 -4.00 -0.61 -12.13
C LEU A 103 -3.16 -1.26 -13.20
N GLU A 104 -3.37 -2.54 -13.45
CA GLU A 104 -2.68 -3.32 -14.46
C GLU A 104 -3.69 -4.10 -15.29
N ASN A 105 -3.85 -3.69 -16.55
CA ASN A 105 -4.64 -4.38 -17.58
C ASN A 105 -6.09 -4.70 -17.17
N LEU A 106 -6.81 -3.71 -16.63
CA LEU A 106 -8.24 -3.87 -16.28
C LEU A 106 -9.07 -3.89 -17.56
N LEU A 107 -9.40 -5.07 -18.03
CA LEU A 107 -10.15 -5.29 -19.26
C LEU A 107 -11.64 -5.38 -18.99
N PRO A 108 -12.51 -4.57 -19.63
CA PRO A 108 -13.95 -4.66 -19.48
C PRO A 108 -14.51 -5.88 -20.25
N ALA A 109 -15.65 -6.39 -19.82
CA ALA A 109 -16.42 -7.39 -20.58
C ALA A 109 -17.18 -6.76 -21.75
N THR A 110 -17.57 -5.50 -21.60
CA THR A 110 -18.29 -4.75 -22.63
C THR A 110 -17.35 -3.74 -23.27
N ASP A 111 -17.25 -3.80 -24.59
CA ASP A 111 -16.47 -2.82 -25.36
C ASP A 111 -17.03 -1.41 -25.21
N GLY A 112 -16.15 -0.44 -25.04
CA GLY A 112 -16.53 0.95 -24.81
C GLY A 112 -17.01 1.26 -23.39
N ALA A 113 -16.92 0.34 -22.43
CA ALA A 113 -17.31 0.58 -21.05
C ALA A 113 -16.43 1.67 -20.39
N GLN A 114 -16.98 2.32 -19.38
CA GLN A 114 -16.32 3.35 -18.59
C GLN A 114 -15.86 2.76 -17.25
N LEU A 115 -14.60 2.96 -16.87
CA LEU A 115 -14.11 2.64 -15.53
C LEU A 115 -14.53 3.74 -14.55
N ARG A 116 -15.15 3.36 -13.45
CA ARG A 116 -15.68 4.22 -12.39
C ARG A 116 -15.11 3.87 -11.03
N LEU A 117 -15.15 4.87 -10.13
CA LEU A 117 -14.77 4.75 -8.73
C LEU A 117 -15.88 5.25 -7.83
N LEU A 118 -16.14 4.54 -6.74
CA LEU A 118 -17.02 4.90 -5.63
C LEU A 118 -16.23 4.84 -4.32
N THR A 119 -16.69 5.58 -3.31
CA THR A 119 -16.15 5.55 -1.95
C THR A 119 -17.18 5.08 -0.94
N SER A 120 -16.70 4.63 0.22
CA SER A 120 -17.49 4.24 1.37
C SER A 120 -17.02 4.97 2.63
N THR A 121 -17.93 5.09 3.61
CA THR A 121 -17.69 5.61 4.95
C THR A 121 -17.98 4.59 6.05
N ASN A 122 -18.24 3.34 5.67
CA ASN A 122 -18.67 2.28 6.59
C ASN A 122 -18.00 0.94 6.29
N GLY A 123 -16.71 1.00 5.92
CA GLY A 123 -15.88 -0.19 5.69
C GLY A 123 -16.28 -1.00 4.46
N GLY A 124 -16.91 -0.37 3.46
CA GLY A 124 -17.35 -1.06 2.26
C GLY A 124 -18.72 -1.76 2.38
N SER A 125 -19.44 -1.57 3.49
CA SER A 125 -20.79 -2.12 3.66
C SER A 125 -21.80 -1.48 2.69
N SER A 126 -21.60 -0.22 2.34
CA SER A 126 -22.29 0.48 1.26
C SER A 126 -21.35 1.49 0.60
N TYR A 127 -21.68 1.87 -0.62
CA TYR A 127 -20.91 2.85 -1.39
C TYR A 127 -21.81 4.01 -1.79
N ASP A 128 -21.26 5.23 -1.67
CA ASP A 128 -21.98 6.43 -2.06
C ASP A 128 -22.16 6.46 -3.58
N ASN A 129 -23.41 6.66 -4.05
CA ASN A 129 -23.74 6.64 -5.46
C ASN A 129 -24.89 7.58 -5.83
N THR A 130 -25.04 8.69 -5.11
CA THR A 130 -26.03 9.71 -5.41
C THR A 130 -25.46 10.83 -6.27
N ALA A 131 -26.31 11.55 -6.99
CA ALA A 131 -25.90 12.55 -7.98
C ALA A 131 -25.12 13.76 -7.42
N ALA A 132 -24.88 13.85 -6.11
CA ALA A 132 -24.16 14.94 -5.47
C ALA A 132 -22.95 14.44 -4.65
N ASP A 133 -22.57 13.17 -4.75
CA ASP A 133 -21.51 12.62 -3.91
C ASP A 133 -20.12 12.99 -4.40
N TYR A 134 -19.95 13.21 -5.71
CA TYR A 134 -18.64 13.46 -6.32
C TYR A 134 -18.62 14.62 -7.29
N ALA A 135 -17.45 15.25 -7.41
CA ALA A 135 -17.11 16.10 -8.55
C ALA A 135 -15.81 15.58 -9.17
N PHE A 136 -15.67 15.72 -10.48
CA PHE A 136 -14.45 15.36 -11.18
C PHE A 136 -14.27 16.16 -12.47
N ALA A 137 -13.03 16.24 -12.93
CA ALA A 137 -12.65 16.72 -14.26
C ALA A 137 -11.54 15.83 -14.81
N ARG A 138 -11.61 15.49 -16.09
CA ARG A 138 -10.58 14.72 -16.79
C ARG A 138 -10.36 15.23 -18.20
N THR A 139 -9.17 14.96 -18.72
CA THR A 139 -8.83 15.13 -20.13
C THR A 139 -8.41 13.77 -20.67
N GLN A 140 -8.91 13.42 -21.85
CA GLN A 140 -8.50 12.23 -22.59
C GLN A 140 -7.87 12.67 -23.91
N LYS A 141 -6.68 12.19 -24.20
CA LYS A 141 -6.01 12.40 -25.48
C LYS A 141 -5.93 11.08 -26.22
N ILE A 142 -6.71 11.00 -27.30
CA ILE A 142 -6.81 9.81 -28.13
C ILE A 142 -5.94 10.02 -29.36
N LEU A 143 -4.93 9.17 -29.57
CA LEU A 143 -3.96 9.32 -30.65
C LEU A 143 -4.59 9.33 -32.06
N ALA A 144 -5.70 8.60 -32.24
CA ALA A 144 -6.39 8.50 -33.52
C ALA A 144 -7.54 9.52 -33.69
N ALA A 145 -7.83 10.33 -32.67
CA ALA A 145 -8.89 11.33 -32.71
C ALA A 145 -8.35 12.71 -33.08
N ALA A 146 -9.18 13.51 -33.75
CA ALA A 146 -8.83 14.88 -34.15
C ALA A 146 -8.79 15.87 -32.97
N GLU A 147 -9.51 15.58 -31.90
CA GLU A 147 -9.67 16.46 -30.74
C GLU A 147 -9.50 15.67 -29.43
N ASP A 148 -9.05 16.38 -28.38
CA ASP A 148 -8.99 15.83 -27.04
C ASP A 148 -10.40 15.82 -26.43
N ASP A 149 -10.81 14.73 -25.80
CA ASP A 149 -12.06 14.65 -25.04
C ASP A 149 -11.84 15.16 -23.61
N ALA A 150 -12.63 16.14 -23.21
CA ALA A 150 -12.66 16.67 -21.87
C ALA A 150 -13.99 16.29 -21.21
N GLY A 151 -13.92 15.60 -20.07
CA GLY A 151 -15.11 15.19 -19.32
C GLY A 151 -15.07 15.70 -17.89
N GLY A 152 -16.23 15.96 -17.32
CA GLY A 152 -16.32 16.39 -15.93
C GLY A 152 -17.74 16.56 -15.44
N SER A 153 -17.89 16.65 -14.13
CA SER A 153 -19.17 16.94 -13.47
C SER A 153 -18.91 17.64 -12.14
N ALA A 154 -19.71 18.65 -11.84
CA ALA A 154 -19.72 19.33 -10.54
C ALA A 154 -20.54 18.59 -9.47
N GLY A 155 -21.37 17.61 -9.91
CA GLY A 155 -22.15 16.72 -9.04
C GLY A 155 -22.44 15.43 -9.78
N SER A 156 -21.92 14.32 -9.31
CA SER A 156 -22.01 13.00 -9.95
C SER A 156 -22.22 11.91 -8.92
N ALA A 157 -22.86 10.84 -9.34
CA ALA A 157 -22.99 9.61 -8.54
C ALA A 157 -21.71 8.76 -8.51
N THR A 158 -20.73 9.03 -9.36
CA THR A 158 -19.48 8.28 -9.46
C THR A 158 -18.36 9.20 -9.92
N ILE A 159 -17.10 8.83 -9.65
CA ILE A 159 -15.95 9.41 -10.34
C ILE A 159 -15.71 8.60 -11.61
N ALA A 160 -15.96 9.19 -12.78
CA ALA A 160 -15.67 8.58 -14.06
C ALA A 160 -14.18 8.75 -14.39
N LEU A 161 -13.42 7.70 -14.25
CA LEU A 161 -11.96 7.71 -14.40
C LEU A 161 -11.53 7.78 -15.86
N VAL A 162 -12.07 6.91 -16.69
CA VAL A 162 -11.82 6.84 -18.14
C VAL A 162 -13.04 6.30 -18.84
N SER A 163 -13.37 6.83 -20.02
CA SER A 163 -14.48 6.35 -20.86
C SER A 163 -13.94 5.60 -22.08
N ASN A 164 -14.86 4.85 -22.69
CA ASN A 164 -14.63 4.21 -23.97
C ASN A 164 -13.44 3.23 -23.98
N VAL A 165 -13.33 2.40 -22.92
CA VAL A 165 -12.27 1.41 -22.80
C VAL A 165 -12.48 0.28 -23.79
N GLY A 166 -11.51 0.06 -24.68
CA GLY A 166 -11.54 -1.03 -25.66
C GLY A 166 -11.27 -2.38 -25.03
N ASN A 167 -11.86 -3.42 -25.64
CA ASN A 167 -11.62 -4.82 -25.28
C ASN A 167 -11.40 -5.74 -26.49
N ALA A 168 -11.08 -5.17 -27.64
CA ALA A 168 -10.75 -5.94 -28.83
C ALA A 168 -9.50 -6.81 -28.63
N ALA A 169 -9.34 -7.83 -29.44
CA ALA A 169 -8.18 -8.73 -29.36
C ALA A 169 -6.87 -7.96 -29.51
N GLY A 170 -6.00 -8.07 -28.49
CA GLY A 170 -4.72 -7.34 -28.41
C GLY A 170 -4.77 -6.04 -27.64
N GLU A 171 -5.93 -5.56 -27.22
CA GLU A 171 -6.09 -4.43 -26.31
C GLU A 171 -5.90 -4.87 -24.86
N GLN A 172 -5.23 -4.03 -24.07
CA GLN A 172 -4.77 -4.41 -22.73
C GLN A 172 -5.64 -3.84 -21.59
N GLY A 173 -6.74 -3.16 -21.90
CA GLY A 173 -7.56 -2.53 -20.86
C GLY A 173 -6.88 -1.33 -20.20
N VAL A 174 -7.32 -0.97 -18.99
CA VAL A 174 -6.85 0.22 -18.27
C VAL A 174 -5.62 -0.10 -17.44
N THR A 175 -4.57 0.71 -17.61
CA THR A 175 -3.34 0.65 -16.82
C THR A 175 -2.96 2.06 -16.34
N GLY A 176 -2.38 2.18 -15.14
CA GLY A 176 -1.90 3.44 -14.60
C GLY A 176 -2.05 3.57 -13.09
N ILE A 177 -2.10 4.80 -12.62
CA ILE A 177 -2.04 5.11 -11.18
C ILE A 177 -3.17 6.06 -10.79
N ILE A 178 -3.78 5.77 -9.64
CA ILE A 178 -4.75 6.63 -8.97
C ILE A 178 -4.23 6.93 -7.57
N LYS A 179 -4.28 8.19 -7.17
CA LYS A 179 -3.88 8.66 -5.84
C LYS A 179 -5.05 9.27 -5.11
N ILE A 180 -5.15 8.99 -3.81
CA ILE A 180 -6.15 9.56 -2.90
C ILE A 180 -5.41 10.32 -1.80
N TRP A 181 -5.79 11.57 -1.60
CA TRP A 181 -5.30 12.42 -0.51
C TRP A 181 -6.41 12.70 0.49
N SER A 182 -5.99 12.89 1.74
CA SER A 182 -6.89 13.30 2.83
C SER A 182 -8.13 12.43 2.98
N PRO A 183 -7.98 11.10 3.08
CA PRO A 183 -9.14 10.22 3.21
C PRO A 183 -9.83 10.32 4.58
N GLY A 184 -9.25 11.04 5.54
CA GLY A 184 -9.84 11.23 6.88
C GLY A 184 -11.03 12.21 6.91
N SER A 185 -11.78 12.18 7.99
CA SER A 185 -13.12 12.79 8.13
C SER A 185 -13.21 14.32 8.15
N ALA A 186 -12.08 15.03 8.35
CA ALA A 186 -12.11 16.48 8.55
C ALA A 186 -12.17 17.30 7.26
N VAL A 187 -11.84 16.70 6.14
CA VAL A 187 -11.75 17.36 4.83
C VAL A 187 -12.27 16.42 3.74
N ARG A 188 -12.51 16.98 2.57
CA ARG A 188 -12.91 16.19 1.40
C ARG A 188 -11.74 15.35 0.92
N ALA A 189 -11.97 14.06 0.71
CA ALA A 189 -11.01 13.23 0.00
C ALA A 189 -10.89 13.70 -1.46
N THR A 190 -9.65 13.84 -1.92
CA THR A 190 -9.36 14.25 -3.29
C THR A 190 -8.62 13.15 -4.03
N PHE A 191 -8.85 13.09 -5.33
CA PHE A 191 -8.34 12.04 -6.22
C PHE A 191 -7.57 12.68 -7.37
N ARG A 192 -6.52 12.02 -7.78
CA ARG A 192 -5.83 12.32 -9.04
C ARG A 192 -5.46 11.00 -9.71
N TRP A 193 -5.56 10.96 -11.02
CA TRP A 193 -5.19 9.78 -11.79
C TRP A 193 -4.47 10.13 -13.09
N GLU A 194 -3.65 9.18 -13.51
CA GLU A 194 -2.99 9.13 -14.80
C GLU A 194 -3.13 7.69 -15.30
N LEU A 195 -3.91 7.52 -16.35
CA LEU A 195 -4.28 6.22 -16.90
C LEU A 195 -4.04 6.19 -18.40
N HIS A 196 -3.84 5.01 -18.93
CA HIS A 196 -3.85 4.77 -20.37
C HIS A 196 -4.65 3.51 -20.69
N THR A 197 -5.20 3.48 -21.90
CA THR A 197 -5.98 2.38 -22.44
C THR A 197 -5.99 2.46 -23.97
N PHE A 198 -6.66 1.53 -24.63
CA PHE A 198 -7.10 1.68 -26.01
C PHE A 198 -8.53 2.20 -26.03
N ASP A 199 -8.82 3.09 -26.96
CA ASP A 199 -10.15 3.64 -27.18
C ASP A 199 -10.96 2.71 -28.09
N ALA A 200 -12.14 2.27 -27.63
CA ALA A 200 -12.98 1.32 -28.36
C ALA A 200 -13.47 1.85 -29.72
N ALA A 201 -13.71 3.15 -29.84
CA ALA A 201 -14.25 3.75 -31.06
C ALA A 201 -13.14 4.11 -32.06
N ALA A 202 -12.04 4.68 -31.55
CA ALA A 202 -10.94 5.16 -32.40
C ALA A 202 -9.85 4.10 -32.64
N GLY A 203 -9.81 3.03 -31.81
CA GLY A 203 -8.81 1.98 -31.89
C GLY A 203 -7.38 2.46 -31.58
N GLY A 204 -7.22 3.67 -31.05
CA GLY A 204 -5.93 4.28 -30.72
C GLY A 204 -5.62 4.28 -29.23
N ILE A 205 -4.34 4.52 -28.88
CA ILE A 205 -3.95 4.74 -27.49
C ILE A 205 -4.64 5.99 -26.95
N ASN A 206 -5.22 5.86 -25.77
CA ASN A 206 -5.87 6.91 -25.03
C ASN A 206 -5.11 7.21 -23.75
N LEU A 207 -4.59 8.42 -23.58
CA LEU A 207 -3.98 8.92 -22.35
C LEU A 207 -5.01 9.75 -21.59
N VAL A 208 -5.21 9.42 -20.33
CA VAL A 208 -6.20 10.05 -19.46
C VAL A 208 -5.54 10.63 -18.23
N SER A 209 -5.78 11.92 -17.99
CA SER A 209 -5.39 12.59 -16.75
C SER A 209 -6.60 13.24 -16.12
N GLY A 210 -6.77 13.12 -14.80
CA GLY A 210 -7.92 13.68 -14.13
C GLY A 210 -7.74 13.94 -12.65
N THR A 211 -8.71 14.70 -12.12
CA THR A 211 -8.84 14.98 -10.70
C THR A 211 -10.30 14.85 -10.29
N GLY A 212 -10.53 14.49 -9.03
CA GLY A 212 -11.87 14.36 -8.47
C GLY A 212 -11.89 14.63 -6.97
N ALA A 213 -13.09 14.77 -6.44
CA ALA A 213 -13.28 14.90 -5.01
C ALA A 213 -14.59 14.23 -4.59
N ARG A 214 -14.60 13.69 -3.38
CA ARG A 214 -15.81 13.42 -2.64
C ARG A 214 -16.35 14.77 -2.12
N LEU A 215 -17.62 15.08 -2.30
CA LEU A 215 -18.17 16.39 -1.95
C LEU A 215 -18.51 16.52 -0.46
N ALA A 216 -18.74 15.41 0.24
CA ALA A 216 -18.94 15.40 1.69
C ALA A 216 -17.62 15.39 2.45
N ASN A 217 -17.54 16.12 3.58
CA ASN A 217 -16.43 16.08 4.53
C ASN A 217 -16.61 14.85 5.45
N GLN A 218 -16.35 13.68 4.93
CA GLN A 218 -16.53 12.42 5.65
C GLN A 218 -15.33 11.51 5.40
N ASP A 219 -15.13 10.58 6.28
CA ASP A 219 -14.11 9.55 6.15
C ASP A 219 -14.30 8.75 4.86
N THR A 220 -13.20 8.38 4.24
CA THR A 220 -13.17 7.43 3.13
C THR A 220 -12.39 6.22 3.63
N ASP A 221 -13.09 5.14 3.90
CA ASP A 221 -12.58 3.92 4.51
C ASP A 221 -12.67 2.69 3.59
N ALA A 222 -13.28 2.87 2.41
CA ALA A 222 -13.21 1.89 1.33
C ALA A 222 -13.40 2.56 -0.03
N VAL A 223 -12.92 1.87 -1.07
CA VAL A 223 -13.03 2.26 -2.48
C VAL A 223 -13.46 1.05 -3.30
N ARG A 224 -14.37 1.30 -4.25
CA ARG A 224 -14.84 0.32 -5.22
C ARG A 224 -14.50 0.76 -6.64
N PHE A 225 -13.93 -0.15 -7.41
CA PHE A 225 -13.78 -0.01 -8.86
C PHE A 225 -14.81 -0.88 -9.57
N LEU A 226 -15.43 -0.35 -10.62
CA LEU A 226 -16.41 -1.04 -11.44
C LEU A 226 -16.43 -0.49 -12.86
N MET A 227 -16.93 -1.27 -13.78
CA MET A 227 -17.34 -0.78 -15.11
C MET A 227 -18.79 -0.28 -15.07
N ASP A 228 -19.14 0.68 -15.90
CA ASP A 228 -20.53 1.14 -16.02
C ASP A 228 -21.43 0.14 -16.76
N ALA A 229 -20.82 -0.72 -17.57
CA ALA A 229 -21.48 -1.80 -18.29
C ALA A 229 -20.66 -3.08 -18.23
N GLY A 230 -21.29 -4.18 -17.85
CA GLY A 230 -20.64 -5.48 -17.73
C GLY A 230 -19.68 -5.59 -16.55
N ASN A 231 -18.90 -6.65 -16.54
CA ASN A 231 -17.93 -6.97 -15.51
C ASN A 231 -16.52 -6.48 -15.89
N ILE A 232 -15.59 -6.48 -14.93
CA ILE A 232 -14.14 -6.44 -15.16
C ILE A 232 -13.73 -7.87 -15.48
N THR A 233 -13.35 -8.16 -16.72
CA THR A 233 -13.04 -9.51 -17.19
C THR A 233 -11.75 -10.02 -16.54
N SER A 234 -10.71 -9.18 -16.54
CA SER A 234 -9.37 -9.52 -16.02
C SER A 234 -8.63 -8.25 -15.59
N GLY A 235 -7.42 -8.43 -15.05
CA GLY A 235 -6.55 -7.36 -14.61
C GLY A 235 -6.36 -7.37 -13.10
N THR A 236 -5.45 -6.54 -12.64
CA THR A 236 -5.06 -6.49 -11.21
C THR A 236 -4.99 -5.05 -10.73
N ILE A 237 -5.45 -4.81 -9.51
CA ILE A 237 -5.23 -3.56 -8.80
C ILE A 237 -4.43 -3.86 -7.53
N ARG A 238 -3.39 -3.07 -7.29
CA ARG A 238 -2.61 -3.08 -6.06
C ARG A 238 -2.84 -1.78 -5.29
N MET A 239 -3.16 -1.89 -4.02
CA MET A 239 -3.35 -0.76 -3.11
C MET A 239 -2.13 -0.58 -2.23
N PHE A 240 -1.64 0.63 -2.14
CA PHE A 240 -0.53 1.01 -1.28
C PHE A 240 -0.93 2.14 -0.33
N GLY A 241 -0.45 2.04 0.92
CA GLY A 241 -0.50 3.12 1.88
C GLY A 241 0.81 3.91 1.88
N ILE A 242 0.72 5.23 1.98
CA ILE A 242 1.86 6.16 2.02
C ILE A 242 1.83 6.88 3.37
N ILE A 243 2.92 6.79 4.10
CA ILE A 243 3.12 7.43 5.40
C ILE A 243 3.50 8.91 5.21
#